data_d07c4f21a5656a8ba2d28b433c83a600
#
_entry.id   d07c4f21a5656a8ba2d28b433c83a600
#
_cell.length_a   1.000
_cell.length_b   1.000
_cell.length_c   1.000
_cell.angle_alpha   90.00
_cell.angle_beta   90.00
_cell.angle_gamma   90.00
#
_symmetry.space_group_name_H-M   'P 1'
#
loop_
_entity.id
_entity.type
_entity.pdbx_description
1 polymer ?
#
loop_
_entity_poly.entity_id
_entity_poly.type
_entity_poly.pdbx_seq_one_letter_code
_entity_poly.pdbx_strand_id
1 'polypeptide(L)'
;MEKSLSVSIVGKGCNDSREKVRRYIRLTELIPELLKLVDDGFIKDRRTFLFLGITTAVELSYLSKDAQKLIWAAIDYEQTVPNRAQAIRIRNLAEKKKLDFDKLEKILCEEKGNQHDRIFFNKQKIESVLPPELLKRDKRYIEEYIIQAIKKYR
;
A
#
# COMPACT_ATOMS: atom_id res chain seq x y z
N MET A 1 -15.87 13.50 27.89
CA MET A 1 -15.77 14.86 27.30
C MET A 1 -14.33 15.32 27.01
N GLU A 2 -13.32 14.91 27.76
CA GLU A 2 -11.93 15.38 27.60
C GLU A 2 -11.24 15.01 26.27
N LYS A 3 -11.49 13.80 25.73
CA LYS A 3 -10.85 13.35 24.46
C LYS A 3 -11.22 14.21 23.22
N SER A 4 -12.37 14.85 23.22
CA SER A 4 -12.81 15.66 22.07
C SER A 4 -12.18 17.06 22.03
N LEU A 5 -11.83 17.59 23.19
CA LEU A 5 -11.16 18.88 23.34
C LEU A 5 -9.69 18.82 22.92
N SER A 6 -8.97 17.74 23.31
CA SER A 6 -7.57 17.56 22.97
C SER A 6 -7.32 17.46 21.46
N VAL A 7 -8.17 16.73 20.73
CA VAL A 7 -8.07 16.59 19.26
C VAL A 7 -8.29 17.94 18.55
N SER A 8 -9.19 18.78 19.04
CA SER A 8 -9.41 20.11 18.44
C SER A 8 -8.27 21.09 18.72
N ILE A 9 -7.60 20.97 19.87
CA ILE A 9 -6.43 21.78 20.21
C ILE A 9 -5.24 21.41 19.33
N VAL A 10 -4.96 20.11 19.16
CA VAL A 10 -3.89 19.62 18.30
C VAL A 10 -4.12 20.01 16.85
N GLY A 11 -5.35 19.85 16.34
CA GLY A 11 -5.69 20.24 14.97
C GLY A 11 -5.50 21.73 14.69
N LYS A 12 -5.80 22.60 15.64
CA LYS A 12 -5.57 24.07 15.51
C LYS A 12 -4.08 24.40 15.49
N GLY A 13 -3.27 23.72 16.31
CA GLY A 13 -1.83 23.96 16.37
C GLY A 13 -1.08 23.54 15.11
N CYS A 14 -1.57 22.52 14.39
CA CYS A 14 -0.95 21.98 13.18
C CYS A 14 -1.63 22.44 11.87
N ASN A 15 -2.65 23.31 11.93
CA ASN A 15 -3.47 23.73 10.80
C ASN A 15 -4.13 22.54 10.04
N ASP A 16 -4.34 21.43 10.74
CA ASP A 16 -4.95 20.21 10.22
C ASP A 16 -6.43 20.08 10.61
N SER A 17 -7.23 19.46 9.73
CA SER A 17 -8.63 19.20 10.06
C SER A 17 -8.72 18.19 11.22
N ARG A 18 -9.75 18.35 12.08
CA ARG A 18 -10.04 17.45 13.21
C ARG A 18 -10.08 15.97 12.77
N GLU A 19 -10.59 15.72 11.58
CA GLU A 19 -10.67 14.36 11.05
C GLU A 19 -9.29 13.81 10.68
N LYS A 20 -8.40 14.62 10.13
CA LYS A 20 -7.03 14.23 9.81
C LYS A 20 -6.26 13.87 11.07
N VAL A 21 -6.39 14.67 12.14
CA VAL A 21 -5.78 14.37 13.45
C VAL A 21 -6.29 13.05 14.02
N ARG A 22 -7.61 12.79 13.94
CA ARG A 22 -8.19 11.51 14.39
C ARG A 22 -7.62 10.31 13.64
N ARG A 23 -7.42 10.44 12.33
CA ARG A 23 -6.79 9.37 11.52
C ARG A 23 -5.37 9.10 11.98
N TYR A 24 -4.56 10.13 12.22
CA TYR A 24 -3.19 9.94 12.71
C TYR A 24 -3.17 9.29 14.10
N ILE A 25 -4.04 9.72 15.01
CA ILE A 25 -4.18 9.08 16.32
C ILE A 25 -4.54 7.59 16.16
N ARG A 26 -5.41 7.24 15.19
CA ARG A 26 -5.75 5.83 14.96
C ARG A 26 -4.58 4.99 14.47
N LEU A 27 -3.63 5.55 13.74
CA LEU A 27 -2.45 4.83 13.25
C LEU A 27 -1.57 4.32 14.40
N THR A 28 -1.60 4.96 15.58
CA THR A 28 -0.85 4.48 16.76
C THR A 28 -1.34 3.13 17.29
N GLU A 29 -2.54 2.70 16.87
CA GLU A 29 -3.09 1.38 17.20
C GLU A 29 -2.61 0.26 16.26
N LEU A 30 -1.81 0.57 15.25
CA LEU A 30 -1.21 -0.44 14.40
C LEU A 30 -0.04 -1.15 15.08
N ILE A 31 0.23 -2.38 14.66
CA ILE A 31 1.50 -3.04 14.99
C ILE A 31 2.65 -2.35 14.23
N PRO A 32 3.88 -2.40 14.76
CA PRO A 32 5.03 -1.70 14.15
C PRO A 32 5.26 -2.03 12.68
N GLU A 33 5.03 -3.27 12.29
CA GLU A 33 5.24 -3.75 10.92
C GLU A 33 4.27 -3.10 9.93
N LEU A 34 2.99 -2.98 10.30
CA LEU A 34 1.98 -2.30 9.46
C LEU A 34 2.18 -0.78 9.46
N LEU A 35 2.60 -0.21 10.60
CA LEU A 35 2.91 1.22 10.70
C LEU A 35 4.08 1.58 9.78
N LYS A 36 5.11 0.72 9.72
CA LYS A 36 6.25 0.91 8.81
C LYS A 36 5.81 0.99 7.35
N LEU A 37 4.86 0.16 6.90
CA LEU A 37 4.33 0.24 5.53
C LEU A 37 3.63 1.58 5.24
N VAL A 38 3.06 2.23 6.27
CA VAL A 38 2.47 3.57 6.13
C VAL A 38 3.58 4.61 6.00
N ASP A 39 4.60 4.54 6.84
CA ASP A 39 5.73 5.48 6.84
C ASP A 39 6.54 5.40 5.55
N ASP A 40 6.79 4.19 5.04
CA ASP A 40 7.47 3.96 3.76
C ASP A 40 6.71 4.62 2.59
N GLY A 41 5.38 4.64 2.65
CA GLY A 41 4.54 5.37 1.69
C GLY A 41 4.71 6.90 1.73
N PHE A 42 5.01 7.48 2.89
CA PHE A 42 5.30 8.92 3.03
C PHE A 42 6.70 9.28 2.53
N ILE A 43 7.69 8.47 2.83
CA ILE A 43 9.09 8.73 2.48
C ILE A 43 9.31 8.58 0.96
N LYS A 44 8.37 7.94 0.24
CA LYS A 44 8.47 7.64 -1.20
C LYS A 44 9.82 6.99 -1.55
N ASP A 45 10.35 6.17 -0.66
CA ASP A 45 11.56 5.42 -0.96
C ASP A 45 11.25 4.45 -2.12
N ARG A 46 11.88 4.71 -3.26
CA ARG A 46 11.71 3.92 -4.49
C ARG A 46 12.18 2.47 -4.34
N ARG A 47 12.75 2.10 -3.20
CA ARG A 47 13.20 0.74 -2.89
C ARG A 47 12.10 -0.12 -2.27
N THR A 48 11.09 0.50 -1.67
CA THR A 48 9.95 -0.19 -1.06
C THR A 48 8.79 -0.21 -2.05
N PHE A 49 8.47 -1.41 -2.53
CA PHE A 49 7.34 -1.61 -3.46
C PHE A 49 6.00 -1.73 -2.75
N LEU A 50 6.04 -2.01 -1.43
CA LEU A 50 4.85 -2.17 -0.61
C LEU A 50 4.64 -0.92 0.25
N PHE A 51 3.52 -0.27 0.10
CA PHE A 51 3.11 0.84 0.96
C PHE A 51 1.62 0.77 1.27
N LEU A 52 1.25 1.10 2.50
CA LEU A 52 -0.11 1.08 2.97
C LEU A 52 -0.67 2.51 3.03
N GLY A 53 -1.72 2.79 2.27
CA GLY A 53 -2.38 4.11 2.32
C GLY A 53 -3.05 4.38 3.66
N ILE A 54 -3.03 5.65 4.14
CA ILE A 54 -3.58 6.06 5.45
C ILE A 54 -5.01 5.56 5.65
N THR A 55 -5.88 5.69 4.66
CA THR A 55 -7.29 5.28 4.78
C THR A 55 -7.45 3.78 4.98
N THR A 56 -6.62 2.98 4.31
CA THR A 56 -6.56 1.52 4.48
C THR A 56 -6.01 1.17 5.87
N ALA A 57 -4.92 1.81 6.28
CA ALA A 57 -4.29 1.63 7.56
C ALA A 57 -5.24 1.93 8.75
N VAL A 58 -6.05 2.99 8.62
CA VAL A 58 -7.10 3.31 9.61
C VAL A 58 -8.13 2.19 9.72
N GLU A 59 -8.57 1.59 8.61
CA GLU A 59 -9.50 0.44 8.67
C GLU A 59 -8.86 -0.76 9.40
N LEU A 60 -7.58 -1.04 9.13
CA LEU A 60 -6.85 -2.13 9.79
C LEU A 60 -6.56 -1.85 11.29
N SER A 61 -6.47 -0.58 11.68
CA SER A 61 -6.23 -0.19 13.07
C SER A 61 -7.39 -0.51 14.04
N TYR A 62 -8.56 -0.84 13.51
CA TYR A 62 -9.71 -1.30 14.32
C TYR A 62 -9.63 -2.78 14.70
N LEU A 63 -8.71 -3.52 14.12
CA LEU A 63 -8.53 -4.94 14.35
C LEU A 63 -7.73 -5.22 15.61
N SER A 64 -7.92 -6.42 16.20
CA SER A 64 -7.06 -6.90 17.28
C SER A 64 -5.62 -7.06 16.83
N LYS A 65 -4.66 -7.01 17.75
CA LYS A 65 -3.23 -7.17 17.42
C LYS A 65 -2.95 -8.53 16.75
N ASP A 66 -3.65 -9.57 17.14
CA ASP A 66 -3.49 -10.91 16.53
C ASP A 66 -4.01 -10.93 15.09
N ALA A 67 -5.15 -10.29 14.81
CA ALA A 67 -5.65 -10.15 13.45
C ALA A 67 -4.70 -9.30 12.58
N GLN A 68 -4.12 -8.23 13.14
CA GLN A 68 -3.12 -7.42 12.45
C GLN A 68 -1.85 -8.21 12.13
N LYS A 69 -1.37 -9.09 13.03
CA LYS A 69 -0.23 -9.98 12.77
C LYS A 69 -0.53 -10.98 11.65
N LEU A 70 -1.74 -11.53 11.64
CA LEU A 70 -2.18 -12.44 10.58
C LEU A 70 -2.21 -11.74 9.22
N ILE A 71 -2.69 -10.49 9.18
CA ILE A 71 -2.70 -9.67 7.97
C ILE A 71 -1.29 -9.35 7.52
N TRP A 72 -0.40 -9.00 8.45
CA TRP A 72 1.00 -8.76 8.13
C TRP A 72 1.65 -9.99 7.50
N ALA A 73 1.44 -11.18 8.08
CA ALA A 73 1.96 -12.44 7.53
C ALA A 73 1.45 -12.70 6.10
N ALA A 74 0.17 -12.40 5.83
CA ALA A 74 -0.39 -12.55 4.48
C ALA A 74 0.17 -11.50 3.50
N ILE A 75 0.39 -10.25 3.92
CA ILE A 75 1.02 -9.20 3.11
C ILE A 75 2.47 -9.59 2.77
N ASP A 76 3.22 -10.10 3.75
CA ASP A 76 4.60 -10.51 3.57
C ASP A 76 4.71 -11.72 2.64
N TYR A 77 3.79 -12.67 2.75
CA TYR A 77 3.73 -13.85 1.89
C TYR A 77 3.33 -13.50 0.45
N GLU A 78 2.25 -12.76 0.25
CA GLU A 78 1.70 -12.40 -1.06
C GLU A 78 2.41 -11.21 -1.72
N GLN A 79 3.29 -10.51 -0.98
CA GLN A 79 3.97 -9.30 -1.44
C GLN A 79 3.00 -8.26 -2.02
N THR A 80 1.80 -8.17 -1.44
CA THR A 80 0.75 -7.23 -1.85
C THR A 80 0.01 -6.66 -0.65
N VAL A 81 -0.38 -5.39 -0.73
CA VAL A 81 -1.13 -4.70 0.33
C VAL A 81 -2.61 -4.56 -0.04
N PRO A 82 -3.52 -4.63 0.93
CA PRO A 82 -4.94 -4.46 0.65
C PRO A 82 -5.25 -3.01 0.22
N ASN A 83 -6.22 -2.84 -0.65
CA ASN A 83 -6.86 -1.55 -0.86
C ASN A 83 -7.90 -1.28 0.23
N ARG A 84 -8.50 -0.07 0.24
CA ARG A 84 -9.49 0.30 1.27
C ARG A 84 -10.70 -0.64 1.28
N ALA A 85 -11.24 -1.02 0.13
CA ALA A 85 -12.41 -1.90 0.05
C ALA A 85 -12.10 -3.30 0.58
N GLN A 86 -10.90 -3.82 0.27
CA GLN A 86 -10.39 -5.08 0.83
C GLN A 86 -10.21 -4.99 2.34
N ALA A 87 -9.64 -3.89 2.86
CA ALA A 87 -9.46 -3.69 4.30
C ALA A 87 -10.80 -3.66 5.07
N ILE A 88 -11.83 -3.04 4.50
CA ILE A 88 -13.18 -3.05 5.08
C ILE A 88 -13.74 -4.48 5.13
N ARG A 89 -13.57 -5.27 4.07
CA ARG A 89 -14.01 -6.68 4.05
C ARG A 89 -13.26 -7.54 5.06
N ILE A 90 -11.94 -7.34 5.17
CA ILE A 90 -11.09 -8.01 6.16
C ILE A 90 -11.58 -7.68 7.58
N ARG A 91 -11.86 -6.41 7.86
CA ARG A 91 -12.42 -5.97 9.13
C ARG A 91 -13.76 -6.65 9.43
N ASN A 92 -14.68 -6.68 8.49
CA ASN A 92 -15.98 -7.34 8.64
C ASN A 92 -15.84 -8.85 8.90
N LEU A 93 -14.85 -9.52 8.28
CA LEU A 93 -14.57 -10.93 8.57
C LEU A 93 -13.99 -11.14 9.97
N ALA A 94 -13.11 -10.24 10.41
CA ALA A 94 -12.54 -10.29 11.75
C ALA A 94 -13.61 -10.07 12.85
N GLU A 95 -14.50 -9.08 12.66
CA GLU A 95 -15.63 -8.83 13.56
C GLU A 95 -16.55 -10.06 13.70
N LYS A 96 -16.73 -10.81 12.63
CA LYS A 96 -17.49 -12.08 12.61
C LYS A 96 -16.68 -13.28 13.10
N LYS A 97 -15.44 -13.11 13.55
CA LYS A 97 -14.50 -14.17 13.94
C LYS A 97 -14.30 -15.25 12.87
N LYS A 98 -14.36 -14.85 11.60
CA LYS A 98 -14.23 -15.74 10.41
C LYS A 98 -12.97 -15.44 9.62
N LEU A 99 -12.08 -14.62 10.16
CA LEU A 99 -10.81 -14.27 9.49
C LEU A 99 -9.83 -15.44 9.65
N ASP A 100 -9.34 -15.94 8.53
CA ASP A 100 -8.28 -16.93 8.44
C ASP A 100 -7.31 -16.56 7.31
N PHE A 101 -6.18 -17.26 7.23
CA PHE A 101 -5.13 -16.95 6.25
C PHE A 101 -5.60 -17.18 4.82
N ASP A 102 -6.33 -18.26 4.54
CA ASP A 102 -6.82 -18.61 3.19
C ASP A 102 -7.78 -17.54 2.64
N LYS A 103 -8.60 -16.94 3.51
CA LYS A 103 -9.49 -15.84 3.12
C LYS A 103 -8.73 -14.54 2.89
N LEU A 104 -7.69 -14.29 3.68
CA LEU A 104 -6.81 -13.13 3.48
C LEU A 104 -6.09 -13.23 2.13
N GLU A 105 -5.49 -14.39 1.84
CA GLU A 105 -4.84 -14.68 0.57
C GLU A 105 -5.80 -14.41 -0.60
N LYS A 106 -7.00 -15.00 -0.57
CA LYS A 106 -8.02 -14.77 -1.60
C LYS A 106 -8.37 -13.29 -1.80
N ILE A 107 -8.53 -12.55 -0.70
CA ILE A 107 -8.85 -11.12 -0.76
C ILE A 107 -7.68 -10.30 -1.30
N LEU A 108 -6.44 -10.63 -0.92
CA LEU A 108 -5.24 -9.92 -1.35
C LEU A 108 -4.92 -10.17 -2.82
N CYS A 109 -5.13 -11.41 -3.29
CA CYS A 109 -4.89 -11.82 -4.67
C CYS A 109 -6.00 -11.42 -5.65
N GLU A 110 -7.14 -10.87 -5.17
CA GLU A 110 -8.18 -10.37 -6.07
C GLU A 110 -7.66 -9.25 -6.97
N GLU A 111 -8.04 -9.30 -8.25
CA GLU A 111 -7.75 -8.21 -9.18
C GLU A 111 -8.28 -6.88 -8.66
N LYS A 112 -7.39 -5.94 -8.45
CA LYS A 112 -7.76 -4.59 -8.04
C LYS A 112 -8.18 -3.83 -9.29
N GLY A 113 -9.40 -3.33 -9.34
CA GLY A 113 -10.03 -2.71 -10.52
C GLY A 113 -9.27 -1.55 -11.20
N ASN A 114 -8.17 -1.09 -10.62
CA ASN A 114 -7.25 -0.10 -11.20
C ASN A 114 -5.84 -0.67 -11.46
N GLN A 115 -5.62 -1.95 -11.23
CA GLN A 115 -4.40 -2.62 -11.68
C GLN A 115 -4.63 -3.06 -13.13
N HIS A 116 -4.27 -2.18 -14.06
CA HIS A 116 -3.89 -2.65 -15.39
C HIS A 116 -2.73 -3.63 -15.19
N ASP A 117 -2.71 -4.71 -15.96
CA ASP A 117 -1.60 -5.66 -16.01
C ASP A 117 -0.31 -4.89 -16.34
N ARG A 118 0.37 -4.44 -15.29
CA ARG A 118 1.62 -3.70 -15.42
C ARG A 118 2.74 -4.61 -14.97
N ILE A 119 3.58 -4.96 -15.90
CA ILE A 119 4.85 -5.62 -15.59
C ILE A 119 5.84 -4.53 -15.18
N PHE A 120 6.34 -4.60 -13.96
CA PHE A 120 7.37 -3.69 -13.46
C PHE A 120 8.75 -4.29 -13.66
N PHE A 121 9.62 -3.56 -14.29
CA PHE A 121 11.02 -3.92 -14.43
C PHE A 121 11.89 -3.04 -13.54
N ASN A 122 12.97 -3.60 -13.00
CA ASN A 122 13.97 -2.80 -12.32
C ASN A 122 14.59 -1.82 -13.31
N LYS A 123 14.42 -0.52 -13.03
CA LYS A 123 14.87 0.56 -13.91
C LYS A 123 16.36 0.46 -14.23
N GLN A 124 17.21 0.22 -13.23
CA GLN A 124 18.66 0.11 -13.41
C GLN A 124 19.05 -1.05 -14.32
N LYS A 125 18.37 -2.22 -14.18
CA LYS A 125 18.61 -3.37 -15.06
C LYS A 125 18.19 -3.10 -16.50
N ILE A 126 17.08 -2.41 -16.71
CA ILE A 126 16.66 -2.03 -18.06
C ILE A 126 17.59 -0.97 -18.65
N GLU A 127 17.95 0.06 -17.87
CA GLU A 127 18.87 1.11 -18.34
C GLU A 127 20.27 0.58 -18.68
N SER A 128 20.73 -0.49 -18.01
CA SER A 128 22.04 -1.10 -18.31
C SER A 128 22.09 -1.86 -19.65
N VAL A 129 20.94 -2.26 -20.19
CA VAL A 129 20.84 -2.98 -21.47
C VAL A 129 20.28 -2.12 -22.61
N LEU A 130 19.74 -0.95 -22.30
CA LEU A 130 19.24 0.00 -23.31
C LEU A 130 20.41 0.79 -23.92
N PRO A 131 20.33 1.08 -25.22
CA PRO A 131 21.27 2.01 -25.86
C PRO A 131 21.28 3.37 -25.17
N PRO A 132 22.46 3.99 -24.93
CA PRO A 132 22.57 5.26 -24.18
C PRO A 132 21.74 6.40 -24.79
N GLU A 133 21.52 6.36 -26.09
CA GLU A 133 20.73 7.35 -26.85
C GLU A 133 19.25 7.33 -26.45
N LEU A 134 18.73 6.18 -25.99
CA LEU A 134 17.34 6.01 -25.58
C LEU A 134 17.08 6.51 -24.17
N LEU A 135 18.12 6.58 -23.32
CA LEU A 135 17.97 7.04 -21.93
C LEU A 135 17.54 8.52 -21.82
N LYS A 136 17.75 9.28 -22.89
CA LYS A 136 17.35 10.70 -23.01
C LYS A 136 15.94 10.88 -23.61
N ARG A 137 15.29 9.82 -24.07
CA ARG A 137 13.96 9.86 -24.68
C ARG A 137 12.86 9.74 -23.64
N ASP A 138 11.64 10.08 -24.04
CA ASP A 138 10.48 9.95 -23.17
C ASP A 138 10.10 8.47 -22.92
N LYS A 139 9.27 8.24 -21.91
CA LYS A 139 8.87 6.89 -21.52
C LYS A 139 8.13 6.12 -22.61
N ARG A 140 7.31 6.81 -23.43
CA ARG A 140 6.52 6.17 -24.49
C ARG A 140 7.44 5.64 -25.58
N TYR A 141 8.45 6.42 -25.95
CA TYR A 141 9.42 6.01 -26.96
C TYR A 141 10.22 4.78 -26.50
N ILE A 142 10.64 4.75 -25.23
CA ILE A 142 11.36 3.60 -24.67
C ILE A 142 10.45 2.36 -24.64
N GLU A 143 9.18 2.52 -24.27
CA GLU A 143 8.20 1.43 -24.23
C GLU A 143 7.96 0.85 -25.62
N GLU A 144 7.75 1.68 -26.63
CA GLU A 144 7.60 1.24 -28.02
C GLU A 144 8.84 0.53 -28.55
N TYR A 145 10.03 1.05 -28.23
CA TYR A 145 11.29 0.41 -28.61
C TYR A 145 11.41 -1.00 -28.01
N ILE A 146 11.11 -1.16 -26.72
CA ILE A 146 11.14 -2.45 -26.04
C ILE A 146 10.14 -3.42 -26.68
N ILE A 147 8.91 -2.97 -26.96
CA ILE A 147 7.88 -3.78 -27.62
C ILE A 147 8.35 -4.24 -29.01
N GLN A 148 8.94 -3.36 -29.80
CA GLN A 148 9.46 -3.71 -31.13
C GLN A 148 10.64 -4.67 -31.03
N ALA A 149 11.55 -4.49 -30.08
CA ALA A 149 12.65 -5.40 -29.84
C ALA A 149 12.14 -6.81 -29.50
N ILE A 150 11.17 -6.94 -28.59
CA ILE A 150 10.56 -8.22 -28.23
C ILE A 150 9.88 -8.88 -29.44
N LYS A 151 9.16 -8.13 -30.27
CA LYS A 151 8.51 -8.65 -31.49
C LYS A 151 9.52 -9.19 -32.49
N LYS A 152 10.71 -8.61 -32.57
CA LYS A 152 11.76 -9.04 -33.50
C LYS A 152 12.42 -10.36 -33.12
N TYR A 153 12.36 -10.73 -31.84
CA TYR A 153 12.93 -11.98 -31.31
C TYR A 153 11.89 -13.11 -31.12
N ARG A 154 10.67 -12.90 -31.59
CA ARG A 154 9.59 -13.89 -31.57
C ARG A 154 9.43 -14.55 -32.92
#